data_6b57730fc11c8150b405e30ae83698ad
#
_entry.id   6b57730fc11c8150b405e30ae83698ad
#
_cell.length_a   1.000
_cell.length_b   1.000
_cell.length_c   1.000
_cell.angle_alpha   90.00
_cell.angle_beta   90.00
_cell.angle_gamma   90.00
#
_symmetry.space_group_name_H-M   'P 1'
#
loop_
_entity.id
_entity.type
_entity.pdbx_description
1 polymer ?
#
loop_
_entity_poly.entity_id
_entity_poly.type
_entity_poly.pdbx_seq_one_letter_code
_entity_poly.pdbx_strand_id
1 'polypeptide(L)'
;MAKENSNDASSSKKRKGLEIEGYPIEGLSIGGQETCVIFPTMKMAFDIGRCPQRAIAQDFLFISHAHMDHIGGLPMYVATRGLYSMKPPTIFVPISIKEIVEKLFEVHRAMDQSELKHNLVGLNVGEEFQIRKDLKVKAFRTYHAIPSQGYVIYSVKQKLKQEYVGLSGNEIKNLRLSGVEITYTVTSPEIAFTGDTKSDFIVDPDNTDALKARILVMESTFVDDAMSIQHARDFGHTHLFEEIEAAISKLPPSLSSRVFALTEGF
;
A
#
# COMPACT_ATOMS: atom_id res chain seq x y z
N MET A 1 27.50 8.87 -54.66
CA MET A 1 27.50 9.22 -53.21
C MET A 1 26.22 8.64 -52.63
N ALA A 2 26.35 7.53 -51.92
CA ALA A 2 25.24 6.79 -51.34
C ALA A 2 24.87 7.43 -49.99
N LYS A 3 23.58 7.67 -49.76
CA LYS A 3 23.02 8.06 -48.46
C LYS A 3 22.77 6.79 -47.67
N GLU A 4 23.51 6.54 -46.62
CA GLU A 4 23.21 5.56 -45.60
C GLU A 4 22.10 6.11 -44.68
N ASN A 5 20.96 5.44 -44.72
CA ASN A 5 19.88 5.64 -43.76
C ASN A 5 20.13 4.70 -42.57
N SER A 6 20.64 5.20 -41.48
CA SER A 6 20.67 4.49 -40.21
C SER A 6 19.35 4.74 -39.47
N ASN A 7 18.39 3.82 -39.65
CA ASN A 7 17.23 3.70 -38.76
C ASN A 7 17.63 2.88 -37.55
N ASP A 8 18.12 3.51 -36.53
CA ASP A 8 18.28 2.90 -35.22
C ASP A 8 17.00 3.20 -34.37
N ALA A 9 15.97 2.39 -34.62
CA ALA A 9 14.80 2.37 -33.77
C ALA A 9 15.13 1.54 -32.52
N SER A 10 15.65 2.20 -31.49
CA SER A 10 15.78 1.61 -30.15
C SER A 10 14.37 1.30 -29.64
N SER A 11 13.92 0.05 -29.82
CA SER A 11 12.74 -0.47 -29.15
C SER A 11 13.02 -0.47 -27.64
N SER A 12 12.51 0.50 -26.92
CA SER A 12 12.45 0.46 -25.46
C SER A 12 11.64 -0.76 -25.05
N LYS A 13 12.31 -1.85 -24.70
CA LYS A 13 11.69 -3.00 -24.05
C LYS A 13 10.98 -2.45 -22.81
N LYS A 14 9.63 -2.34 -22.84
CA LYS A 14 8.82 -2.13 -21.64
C LYS A 14 9.28 -3.16 -20.62
N ARG A 15 9.91 -2.73 -19.53
CA ARG A 15 10.16 -3.61 -18.39
C ARG A 15 8.78 -4.14 -17.98
N LYS A 16 8.58 -5.44 -18.13
CA LYS A 16 7.40 -6.12 -17.63
C LYS A 16 7.44 -5.97 -16.12
N GLY A 17 6.53 -5.19 -15.54
CA GLY A 17 6.42 -5.06 -14.09
C GLY A 17 6.19 -6.42 -13.44
N LEU A 18 6.47 -6.52 -12.16
CA LEU A 18 6.17 -7.70 -11.36
C LEU A 18 4.64 -7.87 -11.30
N GLU A 19 4.15 -9.08 -11.56
CA GLU A 19 2.74 -9.44 -11.41
C GLU A 19 2.62 -10.54 -10.38
N ILE A 20 1.83 -10.31 -9.33
CA ILE A 20 1.67 -11.20 -8.20
C ILE A 20 0.19 -11.39 -7.95
N GLU A 21 -0.27 -12.66 -7.93
CA GLU A 21 -1.67 -13.01 -7.68
C GLU A 21 -2.67 -12.24 -8.57
N GLY A 22 -2.24 -11.89 -9.80
CA GLY A 22 -3.03 -11.13 -10.76
C GLY A 22 -3.00 -9.60 -10.56
N TYR A 23 -2.18 -9.10 -9.63
CA TYR A 23 -1.94 -7.67 -9.45
C TYR A 23 -0.59 -7.27 -10.03
N PRO A 24 -0.55 -6.33 -11.00
CA PRO A 24 0.69 -5.69 -11.36
C PRO A 24 1.16 -4.83 -10.18
N ILE A 25 2.42 -4.99 -9.82
CA ILE A 25 3.07 -4.25 -8.73
C ILE A 25 4.29 -3.56 -9.29
N GLU A 26 4.46 -2.31 -8.92
CA GLU A 26 5.62 -1.51 -9.21
C GLU A 26 6.11 -0.90 -7.92
N GLY A 27 7.41 -0.75 -7.77
CA GLY A 27 7.92 -0.16 -6.56
C GLY A 27 9.43 -0.07 -6.56
N LEU A 28 9.88 0.69 -5.61
CA LEU A 28 11.26 0.85 -5.22
C LEU A 28 11.29 1.04 -3.72
N SER A 29 12.24 0.40 -3.04
CA SER A 29 12.60 0.69 -1.65
C SER A 29 14.12 0.67 -1.57
N ILE A 30 14.70 1.78 -1.12
CA ILE A 30 16.13 1.95 -0.89
C ILE A 30 16.27 2.74 0.41
N GLY A 31 16.78 2.11 1.45
CA GLY A 31 16.87 2.65 2.79
C GLY A 31 17.48 4.05 2.86
N GLY A 32 16.80 4.95 3.58
CA GLY A 32 17.18 6.34 3.72
C GLY A 32 17.07 7.18 2.44
N GLN A 33 16.56 6.62 1.33
CA GLN A 33 16.46 7.32 0.05
C GLN A 33 15.04 7.40 -0.47
N GLU A 34 14.38 6.26 -0.67
CA GLU A 34 13.06 6.24 -1.28
C GLU A 34 12.34 4.92 -1.02
N THR A 35 11.10 4.99 -0.54
CA THR A 35 10.16 3.89 -0.56
C THR A 35 8.88 4.34 -1.25
N CYS A 36 8.43 3.58 -2.27
CA CYS A 36 7.14 3.76 -2.91
C CYS A 36 6.69 2.47 -3.58
N VAL A 37 5.59 1.88 -3.13
CA VAL A 37 5.01 0.67 -3.71
C VAL A 37 3.66 1.00 -4.33
N ILE A 38 3.47 0.63 -5.60
CA ILE A 38 2.32 1.05 -6.41
C ILE A 38 1.54 -0.17 -6.90
N PHE A 39 0.23 -0.14 -6.69
CA PHE A 39 -0.75 -1.06 -7.26
C PHE A 39 -1.62 -0.31 -8.30
N PRO A 40 -1.18 -0.22 -9.55
CA PRO A 40 -1.78 0.68 -10.54
C PRO A 40 -3.22 0.34 -10.90
N THR A 41 -3.60 -0.95 -10.88
CA THR A 41 -4.98 -1.39 -11.14
C THR A 41 -5.96 -0.98 -10.04
N MET A 42 -5.47 -0.81 -8.83
CA MET A 42 -6.26 -0.35 -7.68
C MET A 42 -6.21 1.17 -7.49
N LYS A 43 -5.34 1.88 -8.25
CA LYS A 43 -5.07 3.31 -8.08
C LYS A 43 -4.52 3.66 -6.72
N MET A 44 -3.64 2.82 -6.17
CA MET A 44 -3.06 2.94 -4.84
C MET A 44 -1.55 3.00 -4.88
N ALA A 45 -0.98 3.79 -3.98
CA ALA A 45 0.44 3.79 -3.65
C ALA A 45 0.63 3.75 -2.13
N PHE A 46 1.71 3.11 -1.69
CA PHE A 46 2.14 3.04 -0.31
C PHE A 46 3.51 3.70 -0.20
N ASP A 47 3.61 4.67 0.68
CA ASP A 47 4.73 5.57 0.88
C ASP A 47 5.14 6.35 -0.39
N ILE A 48 5.91 7.41 -0.23
CA ILE A 48 6.30 8.29 -1.35
C ILE A 48 7.54 9.13 -0.99
N GLY A 49 8.69 8.47 -0.86
CA GLY A 49 9.94 9.14 -0.48
C GLY A 49 10.38 10.23 -1.45
N ARG A 50 10.41 9.94 -2.75
CA ARG A 50 10.88 10.87 -3.82
C ARG A 50 9.85 11.19 -4.89
N CYS A 51 8.61 10.75 -4.75
CA CYS A 51 7.55 10.97 -5.72
C CYS A 51 7.86 10.43 -7.14
N PRO A 52 7.99 9.11 -7.32
CA PRO A 52 8.19 8.55 -8.65
C PRO A 52 7.01 8.90 -9.56
N GLN A 53 7.29 9.16 -10.84
CA GLN A 53 6.30 9.66 -11.80
C GLN A 53 5.01 8.80 -11.86
N ARG A 54 5.13 7.50 -11.66
CA ARG A 54 3.98 6.58 -11.72
C ARG A 54 3.08 6.66 -10.48
N ALA A 55 3.59 7.13 -9.34
CA ALA A 55 2.78 7.39 -8.15
C ALA A 55 1.77 8.51 -8.38
N ILE A 56 2.09 9.50 -9.23
CA ILE A 56 1.23 10.65 -9.53
C ILE A 56 -0.14 10.22 -10.06
N ALA A 57 -0.22 9.11 -10.79
CA ALA A 57 -1.46 8.57 -11.36
C ALA A 57 -2.34 7.81 -10.35
N GLN A 58 -1.88 7.63 -9.11
CA GLN A 58 -2.64 6.93 -8.08
C GLN A 58 -3.57 7.90 -7.34
N ASP A 59 -4.78 7.46 -7.01
CA ASP A 59 -5.79 8.32 -6.37
C ASP A 59 -5.75 8.21 -4.84
N PHE A 60 -5.18 7.12 -4.32
CA PHE A 60 -5.05 6.81 -2.91
C PHE A 60 -3.58 6.62 -2.55
N LEU A 61 -3.13 7.32 -1.53
CA LEU A 61 -1.77 7.23 -1.00
C LEU A 61 -1.84 6.90 0.49
N PHE A 62 -1.08 5.89 0.91
CA PHE A 62 -1.02 5.42 2.29
C PHE A 62 0.40 5.63 2.82
N ILE A 63 0.55 6.49 3.82
CA ILE A 63 1.85 6.79 4.46
C ILE A 63 1.96 5.98 5.74
N SER A 64 2.99 5.14 5.81
CA SER A 64 3.24 4.29 6.98
C SER A 64 3.77 5.07 8.18
N HIS A 65 4.72 5.97 7.96
CA HIS A 65 5.36 6.80 8.98
C HIS A 65 6.03 8.04 8.37
N ALA A 66 6.68 8.86 9.19
CA ALA A 66 7.16 10.18 8.80
C ALA A 66 8.66 10.29 8.48
N HIS A 67 9.39 9.19 8.28
CA HIS A 67 10.76 9.28 7.75
C HIS A 67 10.75 9.84 6.33
N MET A 68 11.78 10.61 5.97
CA MET A 68 11.82 11.35 4.71
C MET A 68 11.79 10.44 3.47
N ASP A 69 12.37 9.27 3.54
CA ASP A 69 12.37 8.25 2.49
C ASP A 69 11.00 7.56 2.31
N HIS A 70 10.04 7.84 3.19
CA HIS A 70 8.65 7.36 3.11
C HIS A 70 7.63 8.48 2.83
N ILE A 71 7.90 9.74 3.24
CA ILE A 71 6.93 10.84 3.11
C ILE A 71 7.46 12.04 2.32
N GLY A 72 8.77 12.12 2.07
CA GLY A 72 9.42 13.32 1.54
C GLY A 72 8.87 13.83 0.20
N GLY A 73 8.36 12.95 -0.65
CA GLY A 73 7.75 13.31 -1.95
C GLY A 73 6.30 13.78 -1.87
N LEU A 74 5.68 13.79 -0.69
CA LEU A 74 4.26 14.06 -0.52
C LEU A 74 3.81 15.43 -1.07
N PRO A 75 4.48 16.55 -0.81
CA PRO A 75 4.08 17.84 -1.39
C PRO A 75 4.19 17.85 -2.92
N MET A 76 5.25 17.26 -3.47
CA MET A 76 5.45 17.16 -4.93
C MET A 76 4.35 16.33 -5.59
N TYR A 77 3.93 15.23 -4.98
CA TYR A 77 2.82 14.41 -5.46
C TYR A 77 1.53 15.23 -5.61
N VAL A 78 1.15 15.98 -4.58
CA VAL A 78 -0.07 16.80 -4.60
C VAL A 78 0.07 17.96 -5.60
N ALA A 79 1.22 18.65 -5.61
CA ALA A 79 1.50 19.75 -6.54
C ALA A 79 1.41 19.30 -8.00
N THR A 80 2.06 18.18 -8.34
CA THR A 80 2.06 17.65 -9.71
C THR A 80 0.67 17.22 -10.16
N ARG A 81 -0.13 16.62 -9.27
CA ARG A 81 -1.54 16.29 -9.58
C ARG A 81 -2.36 17.55 -9.85
N GLY A 82 -2.14 18.61 -9.08
CA GLY A 82 -2.76 19.92 -9.32
C GLY A 82 -2.37 20.51 -10.69
N LEU A 83 -1.09 20.46 -11.02
CA LEU A 83 -0.55 20.92 -12.32
C LEU A 83 -1.20 20.18 -13.50
N TYR A 84 -1.47 18.89 -13.36
CA TYR A 84 -2.12 18.08 -14.39
C TYR A 84 -3.65 18.12 -14.32
N SER A 85 -4.22 19.00 -13.51
CA SER A 85 -5.68 19.12 -13.32
C SER A 85 -6.36 17.80 -12.94
N MET A 86 -5.64 16.94 -12.22
CA MET A 86 -6.17 15.68 -11.71
C MET A 86 -7.05 15.92 -10.48
N LYS A 87 -7.91 14.98 -10.17
CA LYS A 87 -8.72 15.04 -8.94
C LYS A 87 -7.80 15.05 -7.71
N PRO A 88 -8.18 15.80 -6.65
CA PRO A 88 -7.47 15.76 -5.39
C PRO A 88 -7.31 14.32 -4.91
N PRO A 89 -6.11 13.88 -4.51
CA PRO A 89 -5.89 12.54 -3.98
C PRO A 89 -6.46 12.43 -2.55
N THR A 90 -6.76 11.21 -2.13
CA THR A 90 -6.98 10.89 -0.72
C THR A 90 -5.71 10.30 -0.14
N ILE A 91 -5.21 10.91 0.93
CA ILE A 91 -3.96 10.56 1.59
C ILE A 91 -4.27 10.07 2.98
N PHE A 92 -3.85 8.86 3.29
CA PHE A 92 -4.00 8.25 4.61
C PHE A 92 -2.68 8.35 5.36
N VAL A 93 -2.74 8.79 6.62
CA VAL A 93 -1.58 8.92 7.49
C VAL A 93 -1.90 8.40 8.89
N PRO A 94 -0.91 8.01 9.69
CA PRO A 94 -1.11 7.83 11.13
C PRO A 94 -1.74 9.08 11.75
N ILE A 95 -2.74 8.92 12.60
CA ILE A 95 -3.44 10.05 13.22
C ILE A 95 -2.48 10.98 13.97
N SER A 96 -1.42 10.42 14.55
CA SER A 96 -0.40 11.16 15.31
C SER A 96 0.36 12.20 14.50
N ILE A 97 0.46 12.05 13.18
CA ILE A 97 1.17 12.98 12.30
C ILE A 97 0.23 13.85 11.44
N LYS A 98 -1.08 13.61 11.49
CA LYS A 98 -2.06 14.30 10.61
C LYS A 98 -1.93 15.82 10.68
N GLU A 99 -1.94 16.40 11.88
CA GLU A 99 -1.86 17.85 12.05
C GLU A 99 -0.51 18.43 11.57
N ILE A 100 0.57 17.65 11.70
CA ILE A 100 1.90 18.04 11.24
C ILE A 100 1.95 18.06 9.70
N VAL A 101 1.32 17.08 9.07
CA VAL A 101 1.21 17.01 7.59
C VAL A 101 0.34 18.15 7.05
N GLU A 102 -0.76 18.53 7.74
CA GLU A 102 -1.51 19.73 7.35
C GLU A 102 -0.65 21.00 7.42
N LYS A 103 0.14 21.18 8.49
CA LYS A 103 1.09 22.30 8.62
C LYS A 103 2.15 22.28 7.52
N LEU A 104 2.65 21.10 7.13
CA LEU A 104 3.58 20.98 6.00
C LEU A 104 2.97 21.55 4.72
N PHE A 105 1.71 21.21 4.41
CA PHE A 105 1.01 21.77 3.26
C PHE A 105 0.74 23.27 3.39
N GLU A 106 0.43 23.78 4.60
CA GLU A 106 0.29 25.23 4.84
C GLU A 106 1.58 25.98 4.54
N VAL A 107 2.72 25.45 4.98
CA VAL A 107 4.05 26.05 4.68
C VAL A 107 4.30 26.05 3.18
N HIS A 108 4.05 24.96 2.49
CA HIS A 108 4.22 24.91 1.02
C HIS A 108 3.28 25.86 0.29
N ARG A 109 1.99 25.97 0.69
CA ARG A 109 1.07 26.96 0.12
C ARG A 109 1.56 28.41 0.30
N ALA A 110 2.14 28.70 1.47
CA ALA A 110 2.71 30.02 1.72
C ALA A 110 3.93 30.34 0.86
N MET A 111 4.73 29.31 0.49
CA MET A 111 5.93 29.48 -0.35
C MET A 111 5.60 29.64 -1.83
N ASP A 112 4.76 28.77 -2.40
CA ASP A 112 4.54 28.70 -3.85
C ASP A 112 3.16 29.20 -4.30
N GLN A 113 2.31 29.61 -3.36
CA GLN A 113 0.95 30.12 -3.58
C GLN A 113 0.03 29.13 -4.34
N SER A 114 0.37 27.85 -4.38
CA SER A 114 -0.46 26.81 -4.96
C SER A 114 -1.54 26.35 -3.97
N GLU A 115 -2.67 25.83 -4.48
CA GLU A 115 -3.76 25.38 -3.61
C GLU A 115 -3.46 24.06 -2.90
N LEU A 116 -2.64 23.18 -3.51
CA LEU A 116 -2.29 21.84 -3.00
C LEU A 116 -3.52 21.05 -2.51
N LYS A 117 -4.55 20.96 -3.38
CA LYS A 117 -5.82 20.30 -3.06
C LYS A 117 -5.63 18.82 -2.80
N HIS A 118 -6.03 18.34 -1.63
CA HIS A 118 -6.01 16.94 -1.22
C HIS A 118 -7.06 16.65 -0.14
N ASN A 119 -7.34 15.37 0.11
CA ASN A 119 -8.14 14.92 1.24
C ASN A 119 -7.20 14.16 2.20
N LEU A 120 -6.94 14.70 3.38
CA LEU A 120 -6.08 14.07 4.37
C LEU A 120 -6.91 13.33 5.43
N VAL A 121 -6.71 12.03 5.53
CA VAL A 121 -7.38 11.13 6.47
C VAL A 121 -6.37 10.58 7.47
N GLY A 122 -6.53 10.92 8.75
CA GLY A 122 -5.76 10.27 9.83
C GLY A 122 -6.48 9.02 10.29
N LEU A 123 -5.76 7.92 10.46
CA LEU A 123 -6.29 6.67 11.01
C LEU A 123 -5.54 6.27 12.28
N ASN A 124 -6.28 5.79 13.26
CA ASN A 124 -5.72 5.05 14.39
C ASN A 124 -5.50 3.57 14.01
N VAL A 125 -4.58 2.92 14.69
CA VAL A 125 -4.45 1.46 14.61
C VAL A 125 -5.79 0.80 14.95
N GLY A 126 -6.22 -0.13 14.11
CA GLY A 126 -7.51 -0.82 14.22
C GLY A 126 -8.69 -0.10 13.55
N GLU A 127 -8.53 1.18 13.19
CA GLU A 127 -9.58 1.95 12.54
C GLU A 127 -9.74 1.57 11.07
N GLU A 128 -10.99 1.55 10.60
CA GLU A 128 -11.36 1.21 9.23
C GLU A 128 -11.91 2.45 8.50
N PHE A 129 -11.62 2.54 7.20
CA PHE A 129 -12.17 3.58 6.34
C PHE A 129 -12.65 2.98 5.01
N GLN A 130 -13.86 3.36 4.59
CA GLN A 130 -14.41 2.93 3.30
C GLN A 130 -13.83 3.79 2.18
N ILE A 131 -12.95 3.21 1.34
CA ILE A 131 -12.29 3.90 0.22
C ILE A 131 -13.25 4.05 -0.96
N ARG A 132 -13.91 2.95 -1.33
CA ARG A 132 -14.90 2.83 -2.40
C ARG A 132 -15.95 1.81 -1.97
N LYS A 133 -17.04 1.68 -2.73
CA LYS A 133 -18.08 0.67 -2.46
C LYS A 133 -17.53 -0.76 -2.36
N ASP A 134 -16.47 -1.04 -3.11
CA ASP A 134 -15.84 -2.35 -3.24
C ASP A 134 -14.52 -2.50 -2.45
N LEU A 135 -14.04 -1.43 -1.79
CA LEU A 135 -12.76 -1.43 -1.08
C LEU A 135 -12.83 -0.66 0.24
N LYS A 136 -12.25 -1.23 1.28
CA LYS A 136 -11.97 -0.55 2.56
C LYS A 136 -10.52 -0.75 2.98
N VAL A 137 -10.02 0.14 3.83
CA VAL A 137 -8.70 0.03 4.47
C VAL A 137 -8.87 -0.11 5.98
N LYS A 138 -7.96 -0.82 6.62
CA LYS A 138 -7.78 -0.87 8.08
C LYS A 138 -6.31 -0.65 8.39
N ALA A 139 -6.02 0.25 9.32
CA ALA A 139 -4.66 0.41 9.83
C ALA A 139 -4.34 -0.69 10.84
N PHE A 140 -3.12 -1.22 10.82
CA PHE A 140 -2.66 -2.20 11.80
C PHE A 140 -1.33 -1.77 12.44
N ARG A 141 -1.01 -2.39 13.57
CA ARG A 141 0.17 -2.03 14.37
C ARG A 141 1.46 -2.50 13.70
N THR A 142 2.43 -1.60 13.64
CA THR A 142 3.83 -1.89 13.32
C THR A 142 4.74 -1.39 14.43
N TYR A 143 6.00 -1.82 14.43
CA TYR A 143 6.94 -1.64 15.52
C TYR A 143 8.23 -1.00 15.00
N HIS A 144 8.25 0.31 14.92
CA HIS A 144 9.36 1.08 14.38
C HIS A 144 9.89 2.11 15.40
N ALA A 145 11.00 2.78 15.07
CA ALA A 145 11.65 3.77 15.93
C ALA A 145 10.78 5.03 16.18
N ILE A 146 9.89 5.36 15.23
CA ILE A 146 8.92 6.45 15.36
C ILE A 146 7.49 5.91 15.20
N PRO A 147 6.44 6.69 15.52
CA PRO A 147 5.06 6.27 15.32
C PRO A 147 4.82 5.81 13.88
N SER A 148 4.45 4.56 13.72
CA SER A 148 4.23 3.91 12.43
C SER A 148 2.97 3.04 12.47
N GLN A 149 2.44 2.71 11.28
CA GLN A 149 1.37 1.75 11.09
C GLN A 149 1.42 1.15 9.69
N GLY A 150 0.97 -0.08 9.57
CA GLY A 150 0.70 -0.73 8.29
C GLY A 150 -0.75 -0.57 7.88
N TYR A 151 -1.07 -1.01 6.66
CA TYR A 151 -2.41 -0.92 6.08
C TYR A 151 -2.83 -2.24 5.46
N VAL A 152 -4.04 -2.70 5.76
CA VAL A 152 -4.68 -3.81 5.05
C VAL A 152 -5.79 -3.25 4.16
N ILE A 153 -5.73 -3.57 2.88
CA ILE A 153 -6.78 -3.25 1.91
C ILE A 153 -7.67 -4.48 1.76
N TYR A 154 -8.97 -4.30 1.95
CA TYR A 154 -9.96 -5.35 1.82
C TYR A 154 -10.82 -5.14 0.58
N SER A 155 -11.10 -6.21 -0.14
CA SER A 155 -12.22 -6.23 -1.08
C SER A 155 -13.54 -6.43 -0.34
N VAL A 156 -14.55 -5.70 -0.76
CA VAL A 156 -15.93 -5.77 -0.24
C VAL A 156 -16.83 -6.24 -1.36
N LYS A 157 -17.35 -7.46 -1.25
CA LYS A 157 -18.16 -8.09 -2.30
C LYS A 157 -19.54 -8.46 -1.76
N GLN A 158 -20.58 -8.19 -2.54
CA GLN A 158 -21.92 -8.69 -2.26
C GLN A 158 -22.09 -10.07 -2.88
N LYS A 159 -22.37 -11.07 -2.06
CA LYS A 159 -22.69 -12.43 -2.51
C LYS A 159 -24.15 -12.72 -2.28
N LEU A 160 -24.76 -13.49 -3.20
CA LEU A 160 -26.12 -13.97 -3.05
C LEU A 160 -26.18 -14.92 -1.86
N LYS A 161 -27.22 -14.79 -1.00
CA LYS A 161 -27.46 -15.72 0.09
C LYS A 161 -27.77 -17.11 -0.48
N GLN A 162 -27.35 -18.16 0.24
CA GLN A 162 -27.43 -19.54 -0.22
C GLN A 162 -28.87 -19.96 -0.59
N GLU A 163 -29.86 -19.45 0.13
CA GLU A 163 -31.29 -19.71 -0.07
C GLU A 163 -31.85 -19.21 -1.41
N TYR A 164 -31.13 -18.27 -2.07
CA TYR A 164 -31.49 -17.72 -3.37
C TYR A 164 -30.62 -18.21 -4.53
N VAL A 165 -29.66 -19.09 -4.23
CA VAL A 165 -28.79 -19.68 -5.26
C VAL A 165 -29.63 -20.65 -6.11
N GLY A 166 -29.62 -20.43 -7.44
CA GLY A 166 -30.40 -21.23 -8.40
C GLY A 166 -31.71 -20.58 -8.85
N LEU A 167 -32.14 -19.49 -8.23
CA LEU A 167 -33.28 -18.72 -8.73
C LEU A 167 -32.94 -18.01 -10.05
N SER A 168 -33.96 -17.86 -10.91
CA SER A 168 -33.83 -17.11 -12.15
C SER A 168 -33.61 -15.61 -11.91
N GLY A 169 -33.02 -14.91 -12.90
CA GLY A 169 -32.82 -13.47 -12.80
C GLY A 169 -34.08 -12.66 -12.52
N ASN A 170 -35.26 -13.13 -13.01
CA ASN A 170 -36.55 -12.48 -12.76
C ASN A 170 -37.02 -12.65 -11.31
N GLU A 171 -36.84 -13.83 -10.74
CA GLU A 171 -37.17 -14.10 -9.32
C GLU A 171 -36.28 -13.25 -8.40
N ILE A 172 -34.98 -13.20 -8.66
CA ILE A 172 -34.02 -12.34 -7.96
C ILE A 172 -34.44 -10.86 -8.04
N LYS A 173 -34.82 -10.40 -9.23
CA LYS A 173 -35.32 -9.02 -9.42
C LYS A 173 -36.57 -8.75 -8.61
N ASN A 174 -37.54 -9.65 -8.61
CA ASN A 174 -38.78 -9.49 -7.87
C ASN A 174 -38.55 -9.44 -6.36
N LEU A 175 -37.68 -10.31 -5.83
CA LEU A 175 -37.28 -10.29 -4.42
C LEU A 175 -36.65 -8.93 -4.03
N ARG A 176 -35.77 -8.38 -4.87
CA ARG A 176 -35.19 -7.05 -4.64
C ARG A 176 -36.24 -5.94 -4.64
N LEU A 177 -37.18 -5.98 -5.58
CA LEU A 177 -38.27 -4.99 -5.68
C LEU A 177 -39.23 -5.09 -4.47
N SER A 178 -39.40 -6.26 -3.90
CA SER A 178 -40.19 -6.44 -2.66
C SER A 178 -39.42 -6.11 -1.37
N GLY A 179 -38.19 -5.58 -1.47
CA GLY A 179 -37.38 -5.15 -0.32
C GLY A 179 -36.67 -6.29 0.43
N VAL A 180 -36.67 -7.51 -0.11
CA VAL A 180 -35.96 -8.64 0.51
C VAL A 180 -34.46 -8.48 0.35
N GLU A 181 -33.71 -8.55 1.46
CA GLU A 181 -32.25 -8.56 1.43
C GLU A 181 -31.71 -9.91 0.98
N ILE A 182 -31.41 -10.02 -0.30
CA ILE A 182 -31.00 -11.27 -0.97
C ILE A 182 -29.49 -11.49 -0.99
N THR A 183 -28.69 -10.52 -0.54
CA THR A 183 -27.22 -10.59 -0.53
C THR A 183 -26.66 -10.45 0.88
N TYR A 184 -25.43 -10.91 1.05
CA TYR A 184 -24.62 -10.64 2.24
C TYR A 184 -23.25 -10.10 1.82
N THR A 185 -22.64 -9.32 2.68
CA THR A 185 -21.33 -8.73 2.44
C THR A 185 -20.23 -9.71 2.83
N VAL A 186 -19.29 -9.93 1.90
CA VAL A 186 -18.05 -10.67 2.17
C VAL A 186 -16.90 -9.70 2.07
N THR A 187 -16.09 -9.67 3.11
CA THR A 187 -14.87 -8.87 3.18
C THR A 187 -13.66 -9.79 3.18
N SER A 188 -12.69 -9.54 2.30
CA SER A 188 -11.48 -10.37 2.21
C SER A 188 -10.25 -9.47 2.18
N PRO A 189 -9.19 -9.75 2.99
CA PRO A 189 -7.95 -9.01 2.94
C PRO A 189 -7.20 -9.33 1.63
N GLU A 190 -6.92 -8.31 0.82
CA GLU A 190 -6.28 -8.47 -0.49
C GLU A 190 -4.79 -8.09 -0.43
N ILE A 191 -4.47 -6.93 0.13
CA ILE A 191 -3.11 -6.40 0.20
C ILE A 191 -2.86 -5.94 1.62
N ALA A 192 -1.71 -6.32 2.17
CA ALA A 192 -1.16 -5.72 3.38
C ALA A 192 0.21 -5.11 3.06
N PHE A 193 0.46 -3.93 3.61
CA PHE A 193 1.72 -3.20 3.50
C PHE A 193 2.17 -2.79 4.90
N THR A 194 3.38 -3.16 5.29
CA THR A 194 3.88 -2.88 6.65
C THR A 194 4.50 -1.49 6.79
N GLY A 195 5.17 -0.98 5.75
CA GLY A 195 6.21 0.03 5.94
C GLY A 195 7.34 -0.56 6.79
N ASP A 196 8.12 0.29 7.44
CA ASP A 196 9.21 -0.13 8.30
C ASP A 196 8.67 -0.67 9.63
N THR A 197 9.21 -1.81 10.05
CA THR A 197 8.79 -2.49 11.28
C THR A 197 9.77 -3.56 11.69
N LYS A 198 9.78 -3.91 12.97
CA LYS A 198 10.40 -5.15 13.45
C LYS A 198 9.49 -6.34 13.19
N SER A 199 10.05 -7.54 13.19
CA SER A 199 9.34 -8.82 13.06
C SER A 199 8.22 -9.05 14.11
N ASP A 200 8.19 -8.25 15.17
CA ASP A 200 7.15 -8.27 16.23
C ASP A 200 5.73 -8.17 15.67
N PHE A 201 5.53 -7.52 14.51
CA PHE A 201 4.21 -7.43 13.89
C PHE A 201 3.64 -8.79 13.46
N ILE A 202 4.52 -9.77 13.16
CA ILE A 202 4.12 -11.13 12.73
C ILE A 202 3.51 -11.90 13.91
N VAL A 203 3.99 -11.64 15.12
CA VAL A 203 3.53 -12.34 16.32
C VAL A 203 2.39 -11.64 17.06
N ASP A 204 2.06 -10.41 16.65
CA ASP A 204 0.95 -9.65 17.21
C ASP A 204 -0.39 -10.28 16.79
N PRO A 205 -1.22 -10.75 17.74
CA PRO A 205 -2.50 -11.39 17.44
C PRO A 205 -3.48 -10.45 16.74
N ASP A 206 -3.39 -9.15 16.93
CA ASP A 206 -4.26 -8.15 16.31
C ASP A 206 -3.97 -7.95 14.81
N ASN A 207 -2.81 -8.42 14.34
CA ASN A 207 -2.37 -8.32 12.95
C ASN A 207 -2.76 -9.53 12.08
N THR A 208 -3.61 -10.42 12.58
CA THR A 208 -4.01 -11.65 11.87
C THR A 208 -4.52 -11.39 10.45
N ASP A 209 -5.21 -10.28 10.21
CA ASP A 209 -5.74 -9.94 8.89
C ASP A 209 -4.61 -9.55 7.91
N ALA A 210 -3.57 -8.86 8.40
CA ALA A 210 -2.40 -8.54 7.58
C ALA A 210 -1.70 -9.82 7.11
N LEU A 211 -1.56 -10.79 8.01
CA LEU A 211 -0.95 -12.09 7.71
C LEU A 211 -1.83 -12.98 6.80
N LYS A 212 -3.16 -12.75 6.75
CA LYS A 212 -4.08 -13.45 5.87
C LYS A 212 -4.29 -12.74 4.52
N ALA A 213 -3.71 -11.58 4.32
CA ALA A 213 -3.83 -10.85 3.06
C ALA A 213 -3.32 -11.70 1.90
N ARG A 214 -3.97 -11.57 0.76
CA ARG A 214 -3.59 -12.29 -0.46
C ARG A 214 -2.17 -11.94 -0.90
N ILE A 215 -1.74 -10.68 -0.67
CA ILE A 215 -0.39 -10.20 -0.86
C ILE A 215 0.03 -9.49 0.42
N LEU A 216 1.15 -9.89 0.99
CA LEU A 216 1.82 -9.17 2.06
C LEU A 216 3.10 -8.55 1.49
N VAL A 217 3.17 -7.22 1.53
CA VAL A 217 4.37 -6.45 1.22
C VAL A 217 4.96 -5.99 2.55
N MET A 218 6.15 -6.45 2.86
CA MET A 218 6.84 -6.13 4.10
C MET A 218 8.28 -5.71 3.82
N GLU A 219 8.88 -4.97 4.73
CA GLU A 219 10.28 -4.64 4.68
C GLU A 219 11.15 -5.84 5.05
N SER A 220 12.37 -5.87 4.52
CA SER A 220 13.47 -6.72 4.97
C SER A 220 14.77 -5.97 4.72
N THR A 221 15.07 -5.03 5.59
CA THR A 221 16.19 -4.10 5.42
C THR A 221 17.54 -4.82 5.48
N PHE A 222 17.66 -5.82 6.33
CA PHE A 222 18.88 -6.59 6.52
C PHE A 222 18.69 -8.02 6.04
N VAL A 223 19.45 -8.41 4.99
CA VAL A 223 19.22 -9.67 4.25
C VAL A 223 20.35 -10.68 4.37
N ASP A 224 21.48 -10.30 4.96
CA ASP A 224 22.69 -11.14 5.07
C ASP A 224 23.36 -11.03 6.45
N ASP A 225 24.44 -11.77 6.65
CA ASP A 225 25.19 -11.82 7.91
C ASP A 225 26.05 -10.57 8.19
N ALA A 226 26.04 -9.55 7.32
CA ALA A 226 26.84 -8.33 7.51
C ALA A 226 26.42 -7.55 8.74
N MET A 227 25.12 -7.60 9.07
CA MET A 227 24.55 -7.00 10.27
C MET A 227 23.83 -8.05 11.11
N SER A 228 23.85 -7.87 12.44
CA SER A 228 23.16 -8.80 13.35
C SER A 228 21.67 -8.51 13.44
N ILE A 229 20.89 -9.53 13.77
CA ILE A 229 19.47 -9.39 14.12
C ILE A 229 19.26 -8.30 15.18
N GLN A 230 20.10 -8.26 16.22
CA GLN A 230 19.98 -7.24 17.26
C GLN A 230 20.18 -5.83 16.71
N HIS A 231 21.10 -5.63 15.78
CA HIS A 231 21.31 -4.34 15.13
C HIS A 231 20.06 -3.90 14.35
N ALA A 232 19.47 -4.79 13.56
CA ALA A 232 18.20 -4.50 12.86
C ALA A 232 17.10 -4.06 13.85
N ARG A 233 16.92 -4.80 14.95
CA ARG A 233 15.94 -4.49 16.00
C ARG A 233 16.18 -3.15 16.69
N ASP A 234 17.44 -2.79 16.94
CA ASP A 234 17.81 -1.52 17.60
C ASP A 234 17.44 -0.31 16.73
N PHE A 235 17.45 -0.46 15.40
CA PHE A 235 17.02 0.56 14.44
C PHE A 235 15.53 0.47 14.07
N GLY A 236 14.82 -0.51 14.61
CA GLY A 236 13.37 -0.66 14.37
C GLY A 236 13.03 -1.33 13.03
N HIS A 237 13.93 -2.14 12.49
CA HIS A 237 13.80 -2.86 11.23
C HIS A 237 13.78 -4.36 11.41
N THR A 238 13.40 -5.07 10.33
CA THR A 238 13.37 -6.53 10.28
C THR A 238 14.62 -7.07 9.60
N HIS A 239 15.13 -8.18 10.15
CA HIS A 239 16.18 -8.98 9.56
C HIS A 239 15.57 -10.22 8.88
N LEU A 240 16.00 -10.54 7.67
CA LEU A 240 15.44 -11.66 6.88
C LEU A 240 15.42 -12.99 7.64
N PHE A 241 16.42 -13.26 8.48
CA PHE A 241 16.48 -14.50 9.27
C PHE A 241 15.39 -14.57 10.34
N GLU A 242 14.98 -13.44 10.95
CA GLU A 242 13.83 -13.40 11.85
C GLU A 242 12.52 -13.68 11.11
N GLU A 243 12.39 -13.16 9.89
CA GLU A 243 11.21 -13.41 9.06
C GLU A 243 11.04 -14.88 8.72
N ILE A 244 12.15 -15.53 8.33
CA ILE A 244 12.14 -16.96 7.99
C ILE A 244 11.73 -17.78 9.20
N GLU A 245 12.27 -17.52 10.38
CA GLU A 245 11.92 -18.24 11.61
C GLU A 245 10.45 -18.02 12.00
N ALA A 246 9.98 -16.76 11.93
CA ALA A 246 8.59 -16.43 12.23
C ALA A 246 7.61 -17.00 11.19
N ALA A 247 7.97 -16.95 9.90
CA ALA A 247 7.18 -17.51 8.81
C ALA A 247 7.02 -19.04 8.94
N ILE A 248 8.10 -19.75 9.25
CA ILE A 248 8.07 -21.20 9.46
C ILE A 248 7.15 -21.57 10.65
N SER A 249 7.13 -20.74 11.69
CA SER A 249 6.38 -21.04 12.91
C SER A 249 4.90 -20.68 12.87
N LYS A 250 4.49 -19.68 12.07
CA LYS A 250 3.14 -19.08 12.18
C LYS A 250 2.39 -18.83 10.87
N LEU A 251 3.07 -18.71 9.74
CA LEU A 251 2.39 -18.52 8.46
C LEU A 251 1.81 -19.86 7.98
N PRO A 252 0.52 -19.90 7.58
CA PRO A 252 -0.02 -21.10 6.95
C PRO A 252 0.77 -21.42 5.68
N PRO A 253 0.98 -22.70 5.33
CA PRO A 253 1.77 -23.11 4.15
C PRO A 253 1.34 -22.45 2.83
N SER A 254 0.08 -22.01 2.75
CA SER A 254 -0.44 -21.28 1.58
C SER A 254 0.05 -19.84 1.45
N LEU A 255 0.66 -19.26 2.47
CA LEU A 255 1.15 -17.87 2.50
C LEU A 255 2.66 -17.77 2.29
N SER A 256 3.43 -18.84 2.54
CA SER A 256 4.89 -18.83 2.36
C SER A 256 5.35 -18.50 0.93
N SER A 257 4.48 -18.67 -0.07
CA SER A 257 4.74 -18.29 -1.47
C SER A 257 4.29 -16.87 -1.86
N ARG A 258 3.77 -16.08 -0.92
CA ARG A 258 3.09 -14.80 -1.16
C ARG A 258 3.65 -13.63 -0.37
N VAL A 259 4.75 -13.85 0.33
CA VAL A 259 5.49 -12.81 1.06
C VAL A 259 6.50 -12.17 0.11
N PHE A 260 6.42 -10.86 -0.03
CA PHE A 260 7.37 -10.05 -0.79
C PHE A 260 8.13 -9.18 0.19
N ALA A 261 9.40 -9.52 0.40
CA ALA A 261 10.32 -8.67 1.12
C ALA A 261 10.79 -7.55 0.19
N LEU A 262 10.66 -6.31 0.63
CA LEU A 262 11.35 -5.17 0.03
C LEU A 262 12.75 -5.15 0.63
N THR A 263 13.74 -5.55 -0.14
CA THR A 263 15.13 -5.50 0.29
C THR A 263 15.67 -4.11 0.01
N GLU A 264 16.11 -3.44 1.03
CA GLU A 264 16.86 -2.20 0.93
C GLU A 264 18.32 -2.58 0.67
N GLY A 265 18.76 -2.42 -0.60
CA GLY A 265 20.19 -2.51 -0.90
C GLY A 265 20.89 -1.23 -0.46
N PHE A 266 21.89 -1.35 0.44
CA PHE A 266 22.87 -0.29 0.68
C PHE A 266 23.93 -0.27 -0.41
#